data_ed2d00573419d24f3e73a8872d3d90bb
#
_entry.id   ed2d00573419d24f3e73a8872d3d90bb
#
_cell.length_a   1.000
_cell.length_b   1.000
_cell.length_c   1.000
_cell.angle_alpha   90.00
_cell.angle_beta   90.00
_cell.angle_gamma   90.00
#
_symmetry.space_group_name_H-M   'P 1'
#
loop_
_entity.id
_entity.type
_entity.pdbx_description
1 polymer ?
#
loop_
_entity_poly.entity_id
_entity_poly.type
_entity_poly.pdbx_seq_one_letter_code
_entity_poly.pdbx_strand_id
1 'polypeptide(L)'
;MIFYITVYNEPIVMPAEPDNVDVEGIQRGIYLLKEGSFEGVGDDAPRAQLLASGVGVPWALEAQELLKNDWGVVADVWSVTSWNELRRDALDCDEHNFLHPDEEPLVPFVVKQLQGRPGPFIATSDHMRLQ
;
A
#
# COMPACT_ATOMS: atom_id res chain seq x y z
N MET A 1 6.36 -1.88 -29.27
CA MET A 1 5.71 -2.04 -27.95
C MET A 1 4.56 -1.06 -27.87
N ILE A 2 3.36 -1.48 -27.46
CA ILE A 2 2.17 -0.63 -27.34
C ILE A 2 1.87 -0.48 -25.85
N PHE A 3 1.68 0.75 -25.38
CA PHE A 3 1.26 1.04 -24.01
C PHE A 3 -0.19 1.53 -24.01
N TYR A 4 -0.99 1.02 -23.09
CA TYR A 4 -2.31 1.52 -22.78
C TYR A 4 -2.27 2.15 -21.38
N ILE A 5 -2.51 3.46 -21.33
CA ILE A 5 -2.42 4.23 -20.09
C ILE A 5 -3.79 4.84 -19.79
N THR A 6 -4.35 4.49 -18.65
CA THR A 6 -5.56 5.12 -18.14
C THR A 6 -5.19 6.37 -17.32
N VAL A 7 -5.95 7.43 -17.52
CA VAL A 7 -5.77 8.69 -16.78
C VAL A 7 -7.12 9.17 -16.27
N TYR A 8 -7.10 9.91 -15.17
CA TYR A 8 -8.29 10.59 -14.67
C TYR A 8 -8.59 11.83 -15.55
N ASN A 9 -9.85 12.18 -15.64
CA ASN A 9 -10.31 13.37 -16.39
C ASN A 9 -10.33 14.64 -15.53
N GLU A 10 -10.02 14.54 -14.24
CA GLU A 10 -9.89 15.65 -13.31
C GLU A 10 -8.43 15.84 -12.88
N PRO A 11 -7.94 17.09 -12.82
CA PRO A 11 -6.60 17.34 -12.32
C PRO A 11 -6.54 17.09 -10.81
N ILE A 12 -5.53 16.37 -10.38
CA ILE A 12 -5.22 16.15 -8.96
C ILE A 12 -3.82 16.66 -8.64
N VAL A 13 -3.64 17.19 -7.44
CA VAL A 13 -2.31 17.52 -6.93
C VAL A 13 -1.70 16.23 -6.39
N MET A 14 -0.64 15.78 -7.04
CA MET A 14 0.11 14.62 -6.56
C MET A 14 0.86 14.95 -5.27
N PRO A 15 0.79 14.11 -4.23
CA PRO A 15 1.64 14.25 -3.06
C PRO A 15 3.13 14.25 -3.45
N ALA A 16 3.93 15.00 -2.68
CA ALA A 16 5.37 14.99 -2.86
C ALA A 16 5.93 13.58 -2.61
N GLU A 17 6.95 13.23 -3.38
CA GLU A 17 7.72 12.01 -3.19
C GLU A 17 8.47 12.07 -1.84
N PRO A 18 8.49 10.98 -1.04
CA PRO A 18 9.28 10.92 0.18
C PRO A 18 10.79 11.06 -0.11
N ASP A 19 11.55 11.66 0.82
CA ASP A 19 13.00 11.84 0.67
C ASP A 19 13.76 10.51 0.47
N ASN A 20 13.25 9.43 1.08
CA ASN A 20 13.81 8.07 0.99
C ASN A 20 12.83 7.13 0.29
N VAL A 21 12.42 7.48 -0.93
CA VAL A 21 11.45 6.69 -1.68
C VAL A 21 11.99 5.28 -1.98
N ASP A 22 11.15 4.28 -1.78
CA ASP A 22 11.40 2.91 -2.20
C ASP A 22 11.12 2.74 -3.71
N VAL A 23 12.17 2.91 -4.52
CA VAL A 23 12.07 2.79 -5.99
C VAL A 23 11.66 1.37 -6.41
N GLU A 24 12.14 0.33 -5.71
CA GLU A 24 11.70 -1.04 -5.97
C GLU A 24 10.20 -1.20 -5.68
N GLY A 25 9.73 -0.63 -4.57
CA GLY A 25 8.31 -0.64 -4.22
C GLY A 25 7.44 0.05 -5.26
N ILE A 26 7.87 1.20 -5.80
CA ILE A 26 7.18 1.88 -6.91
C ILE A 26 7.03 0.95 -8.12
N GLN A 27 8.11 0.27 -8.50
CA GLN A 27 8.13 -0.61 -9.67
C GLN A 27 7.35 -1.91 -9.46
N ARG A 28 7.35 -2.43 -8.23
CA ARG A 28 6.69 -3.69 -7.86
C ARG A 28 5.27 -3.54 -7.32
N GLY A 29 4.76 -2.30 -7.27
CA GLY A 29 3.33 -2.06 -7.06
C GLY A 29 2.91 -1.47 -5.72
N ILE A 30 3.78 -1.35 -4.70
CA ILE A 30 3.45 -0.74 -3.40
C ILE A 30 4.69 -0.20 -2.68
N TYR A 31 4.57 0.97 -2.09
CA TYR A 31 5.59 1.54 -1.21
C TYR A 31 4.97 2.36 -0.08
N LEU A 32 5.72 2.51 1.03
CA LEU A 32 5.32 3.39 2.13
C LEU A 32 5.47 4.84 1.71
N LEU A 33 4.35 5.56 1.64
CA LEU A 33 4.33 6.97 1.28
C LEU A 33 4.54 7.87 2.49
N LYS A 34 3.84 7.57 3.60
CA LYS A 34 3.92 8.37 4.82
C LYS A 34 3.69 7.50 6.04
N GLU A 35 4.65 7.49 6.94
CA GLU A 35 4.54 6.83 8.22
C GLU A 35 3.68 7.65 9.19
N GLY A 36 2.92 6.96 10.05
CA GLY A 36 2.11 7.60 11.06
C GLY A 36 2.97 8.19 12.19
N SER A 37 2.61 9.40 12.65
CA SER A 37 3.29 10.09 13.75
C SER A 37 2.59 9.84 15.09
N PHE A 38 3.35 9.50 16.11
CA PHE A 38 2.88 9.37 17.50
C PHE A 38 2.82 10.71 18.26
N GLU A 39 3.22 11.80 17.62
CA GLU A 39 3.19 13.12 18.24
C GLU A 39 1.76 13.50 18.68
N GLY A 40 1.58 13.76 19.96
CA GLY A 40 0.28 14.10 20.57
C GLY A 40 -0.63 12.91 20.90
N VAL A 41 -0.18 11.68 20.67
CA VAL A 41 -0.85 10.43 21.09
C VAL A 41 0.15 9.56 21.87
N GLY A 42 -0.34 8.57 22.62
CA GLY A 42 0.54 7.68 23.38
C GLY A 42 1.25 6.65 22.47
N ASP A 43 2.37 6.11 22.95
CA ASP A 43 3.15 5.08 22.23
C ASP A 43 2.39 3.75 22.07
N ASP A 44 1.34 3.55 22.87
CA ASP A 44 0.42 2.41 22.83
C ASP A 44 -0.81 2.66 21.94
N ALA A 45 -0.84 3.76 21.17
CA ALA A 45 -1.94 4.11 20.30
C ALA A 45 -2.25 2.99 19.30
N PRO A 46 -3.54 2.71 19.02
CA PRO A 46 -3.92 1.76 17.99
C PRO A 46 -3.32 2.11 16.62
N ARG A 47 -2.95 1.08 15.86
CA ARG A 47 -2.32 1.25 14.54
C ARG A 47 -3.24 0.79 13.41
N ALA A 48 -3.08 1.38 12.25
CA ALA A 48 -3.74 0.97 11.01
C ALA A 48 -2.83 1.15 9.80
N GLN A 49 -3.10 0.41 8.73
CA GLN A 49 -2.39 0.50 7.45
C GLN A 49 -3.40 0.88 6.37
N LEU A 50 -3.24 2.06 5.77
CA LEU A 50 -4.10 2.58 4.72
C LEU A 50 -3.43 2.40 3.36
N LEU A 51 -3.99 1.56 2.51
CA LEU A 51 -3.49 1.28 1.18
C LEU A 51 -4.39 1.97 0.14
N ALA A 52 -3.85 2.85 -0.67
CA ALA A 52 -4.61 3.61 -1.64
C ALA A 52 -3.88 3.78 -2.97
N SER A 53 -4.64 3.97 -4.04
CA SER A 53 -4.12 4.23 -5.39
C SER A 53 -4.74 5.49 -6.01
N GLY A 54 -4.00 6.13 -6.89
CA GLY A 54 -4.49 7.27 -7.66
C GLY A 54 -5.08 8.38 -6.80
N VAL A 55 -6.30 8.79 -7.10
CA VAL A 55 -7.05 9.84 -6.36
C VAL A 55 -7.37 9.46 -4.92
N GLY A 56 -7.33 8.19 -4.57
CA GLY A 56 -7.51 7.72 -3.19
C GLY A 56 -6.34 8.05 -2.27
N VAL A 57 -5.15 8.33 -2.81
CA VAL A 57 -3.95 8.62 -2.00
C VAL A 57 -4.09 9.92 -1.21
N PRO A 58 -4.50 11.08 -1.79
CA PRO A 58 -4.79 12.28 -1.01
C PRO A 58 -5.84 12.07 0.09
N TRP A 59 -6.89 11.28 -0.19
CA TRP A 59 -7.91 10.97 0.80
C TRP A 59 -7.39 10.08 1.94
N ALA A 60 -6.49 9.14 1.63
CA ALA A 60 -5.82 8.34 2.67
C ALA A 60 -4.92 9.19 3.57
N LEU A 61 -4.25 10.19 3.01
CA LEU A 61 -3.45 11.16 3.79
C LEU A 61 -4.34 12.02 4.70
N GLU A 62 -5.50 12.47 4.22
CA GLU A 62 -6.48 13.18 5.04
C GLU A 62 -7.07 12.27 6.13
N ALA A 63 -7.42 11.04 5.78
CA ALA A 63 -7.90 10.04 6.73
C ALA A 63 -6.86 9.73 7.83
N GLN A 64 -5.57 9.69 7.52
CA GLN A 64 -4.49 9.54 8.49
C GLN A 64 -4.55 10.63 9.57
N GLU A 65 -4.73 11.89 9.16
CA GLU A 65 -4.81 13.02 10.09
C GLU A 65 -6.12 13.00 10.92
N LEU A 66 -7.25 12.67 10.29
CA LEU A 66 -8.52 12.52 11.00
C LEU A 66 -8.50 11.38 12.02
N LEU A 67 -7.96 10.23 11.67
CA LEU A 67 -7.81 9.08 12.56
C LEU A 67 -6.97 9.44 13.79
N LYS A 68 -5.89 10.18 13.59
CA LYS A 68 -5.03 10.63 14.69
C LYS A 68 -5.74 11.63 15.58
N ASN A 69 -6.35 12.68 15.01
CA ASN A 69 -6.89 13.80 15.74
C ASN A 69 -8.20 13.46 16.49
N ASP A 70 -9.07 12.67 15.84
CA ASP A 70 -10.41 12.40 16.38
C ASP A 70 -10.46 11.09 17.19
N TRP A 71 -9.56 10.13 16.87
CA TRP A 71 -9.64 8.77 17.41
C TRP A 71 -8.34 8.30 18.08
N GLY A 72 -7.26 9.06 18.00
CA GLY A 72 -5.96 8.66 18.55
C GLY A 72 -5.36 7.42 17.86
N VAL A 73 -5.75 7.15 16.62
CA VAL A 73 -5.23 6.02 15.83
C VAL A 73 -4.07 6.48 14.96
N VAL A 74 -2.93 5.82 15.05
CA VAL A 74 -1.75 6.10 14.23
C VAL A 74 -1.79 5.21 12.99
N ALA A 75 -2.00 5.82 11.82
CA ALA A 75 -2.07 5.11 10.56
C ALA A 75 -0.84 5.36 9.67
N ASP A 76 -0.35 4.33 9.00
CA ASP A 76 0.62 4.47 7.92
C ASP A 76 -0.11 4.53 6.57
N VAL A 77 0.36 5.34 5.65
CA VAL A 77 -0.22 5.47 4.30
C VAL A 77 0.72 4.86 3.27
N TRP A 78 0.18 3.92 2.51
CA TRP A 78 0.85 3.20 1.44
C TRP A 78 0.30 3.63 0.09
N SER A 79 1.17 3.99 -0.83
CA SER A 79 0.80 4.23 -2.23
C SER A 79 0.91 2.94 -3.01
N VAL A 80 -0.22 2.47 -3.54
CA VAL A 80 -0.28 1.30 -4.41
C VAL A 80 -0.22 1.76 -5.86
N THR A 81 0.92 1.56 -6.48
CA THR A 81 1.17 1.96 -7.87
C THR A 81 0.56 0.97 -8.87
N SER A 82 0.39 -0.31 -8.47
CA SER A 82 -0.24 -1.32 -9.32
C SER A 82 -0.81 -2.49 -8.53
N TRP A 83 -2.14 -2.52 -8.37
CA TRP A 83 -2.86 -3.68 -7.81
C TRP A 83 -2.66 -4.94 -8.67
N ASN A 84 -2.63 -4.78 -10.00
CA ASN A 84 -2.46 -5.90 -10.92
C ASN A 84 -1.09 -6.55 -10.79
N GLU A 85 -0.04 -5.75 -10.59
CA GLU A 85 1.32 -6.27 -10.40
C GLU A 85 1.43 -7.04 -9.09
N LEU A 86 0.87 -6.50 -7.99
CA LEU A 86 0.84 -7.19 -6.71
C LEU A 86 0.11 -8.53 -6.79
N ARG A 87 -1.04 -8.55 -7.50
CA ARG A 87 -1.79 -9.78 -7.72
C ARG A 87 -1.02 -10.80 -8.55
N ARG A 88 -0.37 -10.35 -9.63
CA ARG A 88 0.43 -11.22 -10.49
C ARG A 88 1.58 -11.86 -9.72
N ASP A 89 2.36 -11.05 -8.99
CA ASP A 89 3.46 -11.52 -8.14
C ASP A 89 2.98 -12.55 -7.10
N ALA A 90 1.81 -12.32 -6.49
CA ALA A 90 1.26 -13.27 -5.53
C ALA A 90 0.85 -14.61 -6.18
N LEU A 91 0.21 -14.56 -7.35
CA LEU A 91 -0.17 -15.79 -8.07
C LEU A 91 1.07 -16.57 -8.57
N ASP A 92 2.09 -15.86 -9.05
CA ASP A 92 3.35 -16.46 -9.49
C ASP A 92 4.06 -17.16 -8.30
N CYS A 93 4.06 -16.53 -7.11
CA CYS A 93 4.57 -17.16 -5.89
C CYS A 93 3.76 -18.41 -5.50
N ASP A 94 2.43 -18.34 -5.54
CA ASP A 94 1.55 -19.47 -5.20
C ASP A 94 1.75 -20.64 -6.17
N GLU A 95 1.84 -20.37 -7.47
CA GLU A 95 2.11 -21.40 -8.49
C GLU A 95 3.48 -22.05 -8.28
N HIS A 96 4.52 -21.23 -8.06
CA HIS A 96 5.86 -21.73 -7.78
C HIS A 96 5.87 -22.65 -6.55
N ASN A 97 5.29 -22.20 -5.44
CA ASN A 97 5.25 -22.95 -4.18
C ASN A 97 4.47 -24.25 -4.32
N PHE A 98 3.41 -24.26 -5.14
CA PHE A 98 2.66 -25.47 -5.43
C PHE A 98 3.46 -26.49 -6.26
N LEU A 99 4.23 -26.00 -7.25
CA LEU A 99 5.01 -26.86 -8.14
C LEU A 99 6.34 -27.31 -7.52
N HIS A 100 6.85 -26.61 -6.52
CA HIS A 100 8.14 -26.86 -5.89
C HIS A 100 8.02 -27.03 -4.35
N PRO A 101 7.29 -28.06 -3.88
CA PRO A 101 6.99 -28.20 -2.45
C PRO A 101 8.25 -28.51 -1.59
N ASP A 102 9.34 -28.93 -2.22
CA ASP A 102 10.61 -29.24 -1.54
C ASP A 102 11.57 -28.04 -1.44
N GLU A 103 11.20 -26.90 -2.04
CA GLU A 103 11.97 -25.66 -2.00
C GLU A 103 11.45 -24.71 -0.90
N GLU A 104 12.28 -23.74 -0.50
CA GLU A 104 11.84 -22.69 0.41
C GLU A 104 10.74 -21.85 -0.27
N PRO A 105 9.58 -21.67 0.37
CA PRO A 105 8.46 -20.97 -0.26
C PRO A 105 8.80 -19.52 -0.62
N LEU A 106 8.45 -19.12 -1.83
CA LEU A 106 8.50 -17.72 -2.24
C LEU A 106 7.42 -16.94 -1.50
N VAL A 107 7.79 -15.75 -1.05
CA VAL A 107 6.88 -14.83 -0.34
C VAL A 107 6.52 -13.67 -1.28
N PRO A 108 5.24 -13.39 -1.52
CA PRO A 108 4.81 -12.27 -2.35
C PRO A 108 5.36 -10.93 -1.86
N PHE A 109 5.65 -10.03 -2.80
CA PHE A 109 6.24 -8.73 -2.49
C PHE A 109 5.36 -7.91 -1.53
N VAL A 110 4.04 -7.89 -1.73
CA VAL A 110 3.11 -7.20 -0.85
C VAL A 110 3.19 -7.70 0.59
N VAL A 111 3.37 -9.01 0.78
CA VAL A 111 3.54 -9.61 2.10
C VAL A 111 4.85 -9.16 2.74
N LYS A 112 5.95 -9.12 1.96
CA LYS A 112 7.25 -8.62 2.45
C LYS A 112 7.17 -7.17 2.90
N GLN A 113 6.48 -6.32 2.14
CA GLN A 113 6.31 -4.89 2.45
C GLN A 113 5.48 -4.66 3.73
N LEU A 114 4.42 -5.45 3.90
CA LEU A 114 3.48 -5.29 5.02
C LEU A 114 3.81 -6.15 6.25
N GLN A 115 4.77 -7.06 6.12
CA GLN A 115 5.15 -7.96 7.22
C GLN A 115 5.61 -7.19 8.45
N GLY A 116 5.06 -7.54 9.61
CA GLY A 116 5.40 -6.89 10.88
C GLY A 116 4.76 -5.51 11.10
N ARG A 117 3.99 -5.00 10.13
CA ARG A 117 3.23 -3.75 10.30
C ARG A 117 1.99 -4.03 11.17
N PRO A 118 1.81 -3.27 12.27
CA PRO A 118 0.71 -3.50 13.21
C PRO A 118 -0.61 -2.93 12.70
N GLY A 119 -1.70 -3.51 13.18
CA GLY A 119 -3.08 -3.05 12.97
C GLY A 119 -3.77 -3.65 11.74
N PRO A 120 -5.03 -3.28 11.50
CA PRO A 120 -5.78 -3.71 10.33
C PRO A 120 -5.23 -3.06 9.06
N PHE A 121 -5.35 -3.78 7.94
CA PHE A 121 -5.04 -3.30 6.59
C PHE A 121 -6.34 -2.91 5.89
N ILE A 122 -6.43 -1.64 5.49
CA ILE A 122 -7.60 -1.07 4.80
C ILE A 122 -7.17 -0.67 3.39
N ALA A 123 -7.65 -1.41 2.39
CA ALA A 123 -7.38 -1.12 0.99
C ALA A 123 -8.54 -0.36 0.36
N THR A 124 -8.21 0.76 -0.30
CA THR A 124 -9.17 1.60 -1.03
C THR A 124 -8.81 1.61 -2.51
N SER A 125 -9.72 1.14 -3.35
CA SER A 125 -9.50 0.99 -4.78
C SER A 125 -10.83 1.04 -5.54
N ASP A 126 -10.79 1.49 -6.79
CA ASP A 126 -11.91 1.41 -7.74
C ASP A 126 -12.05 -0.01 -8.34
N HIS A 127 -11.09 -0.88 -8.08
CA HIS A 127 -11.12 -2.26 -8.55
C HIS A 127 -12.11 -3.10 -7.76
N MET A 128 -12.70 -4.08 -8.44
CA MET A 128 -13.56 -5.06 -7.77
C MET A 128 -12.72 -6.01 -6.89
N ARG A 129 -13.35 -6.59 -5.88
CA ARG A 129 -12.69 -7.44 -4.87
C ARG A 129 -11.90 -8.64 -5.43
N LEU A 130 -12.18 -9.06 -6.66
CA LEU A 130 -11.53 -10.21 -7.31
C LEU A 130 -10.23 -9.85 -8.05
N GLN A 131 -9.84 -8.59 -8.04
CA GLN A 131 -8.58 -8.13 -8.62
C GLN A 131 -7.45 -8.11 -7.62
#